data_714af9c8657cec39e489c447c1e3388d
#
_entry.id   714af9c8657cec39e489c447c1e3388d
#
_cell.length_a   1.000
_cell.length_b   1.000
_cell.length_c   1.000
_cell.angle_alpha   90.00
_cell.angle_beta   90.00
_cell.angle_gamma   90.00
#
_symmetry.space_group_name_H-M   'P 1'
#
loop_
_entity.id
_entity.type
_entity.pdbx_description
1 polymer ?
#
loop_
_entity_poly.entity_id
_entity_poly.type
_entity_poly.pdbx_seq_one_letter_code
_entity_poly.pdbx_strand_id
1 'polypeptide(L)'
;MTNFNELGLAKPLLRALADEGYDSPTPIQALAIPTVLAGRDLLGIAQTGTDKTAAFALPILHRLAADRRPAPRRGCRVLVLSPTRELASQIADSFRAYGRHLGLSVATVFGGVKHGPQVRALAGGVDILVATPGRLLDHMQEKMAQLGAVEVFVLDEADQMLDLGFLPPIRRIVATLPKERQNLFFSATMPGEIGKLADELLKNPARASVTPSATPVSKIEQRVLFVETDRKRQLLAELFEDAKMGRALVFTRTKRGADRVGKYLEGVGIRADSIHGDKSQGQRERALAAFKAGAVRALVATDIAARGIDVDAVTHVINFDLPNVPESYVHRIGRTARAGADGMAISLVSNDERGLLKDIQKLIRRELPSFDRRNDRALGALAAVEKVSLPETADRQPAEARGRGQAASGNRKRGRPNHGQGNGQGGGQRQGQRNRNGRGHGGQPQVSSGPRSVASTQPVARWSPVD
;
A
#
# COMPACT_ATOMS: atom_id res chain seq x y z
N MET A 1 3.11 11.99 -31.99
CA MET A 1 3.02 11.35 -30.65
C MET A 1 3.10 9.85 -30.89
N THR A 2 3.96 9.14 -30.18
CA THR A 2 4.08 7.68 -30.31
C THR A 2 2.79 7.04 -29.84
N ASN A 3 2.28 6.06 -30.61
CA ASN A 3 1.09 5.29 -30.23
C ASN A 3 1.53 3.92 -29.67
N PHE A 4 0.74 3.30 -28.80
CA PHE A 4 1.02 1.94 -28.28
C PHE A 4 1.15 0.90 -29.40
N ASN A 5 0.45 1.08 -30.54
CA ASN A 5 0.57 0.19 -31.71
C ASN A 5 1.99 0.19 -32.32
N GLU A 6 2.73 1.30 -32.17
CA GLU A 6 4.09 1.45 -32.71
C GLU A 6 5.15 0.79 -31.80
N LEU A 7 4.79 0.42 -30.58
CA LEU A 7 5.70 -0.17 -29.59
C LEU A 7 5.88 -1.70 -29.74
N GLY A 8 5.25 -2.33 -30.73
CA GLY A 8 5.42 -3.76 -31.02
C GLY A 8 4.74 -4.69 -30.01
N LEU A 9 3.76 -4.20 -29.25
CA LEU A 9 3.02 -5.01 -28.28
C LEU A 9 2.05 -6.00 -28.95
N ALA A 10 1.83 -7.15 -28.32
CA ALA A 10 0.90 -8.18 -28.80
C ALA A 10 -0.55 -7.65 -28.85
N LYS A 11 -1.33 -8.04 -29.85
CA LYS A 11 -2.73 -7.61 -30.04
C LYS A 11 -3.62 -7.74 -28.78
N PRO A 12 -3.55 -8.83 -27.96
CA PRO A 12 -4.35 -8.92 -26.74
C PRO A 12 -4.02 -7.82 -25.71
N LEU A 13 -2.77 -7.34 -25.67
CA LEU A 13 -2.37 -6.22 -24.78
C LEU A 13 -2.90 -4.88 -25.29
N LEU A 14 -2.83 -4.64 -26.60
CA LEU A 14 -3.39 -3.44 -27.22
C LEU A 14 -4.91 -3.36 -26.97
N ARG A 15 -5.61 -4.49 -27.04
CA ARG A 15 -7.03 -4.57 -26.70
C ARG A 15 -7.28 -4.23 -25.24
N ALA A 16 -6.49 -4.79 -24.32
CA ALA A 16 -6.62 -4.50 -22.88
C ALA A 16 -6.33 -3.03 -22.56
N LEU A 17 -5.38 -2.40 -23.24
CA LEU A 17 -5.09 -0.96 -23.10
C LEU A 17 -6.27 -0.10 -23.58
N ALA A 18 -6.90 -0.44 -24.71
CA ALA A 18 -8.10 0.24 -25.19
C ALA A 18 -9.28 0.09 -24.21
N ASP A 19 -9.46 -1.12 -23.63
CA ASP A 19 -10.50 -1.39 -22.61
C ASP A 19 -10.27 -0.54 -21.32
N GLU A 20 -9.00 -0.20 -20.99
CA GLU A 20 -8.63 0.67 -19.86
C GLU A 20 -8.60 2.18 -20.23
N GLY A 21 -8.87 2.55 -21.49
CA GLY A 21 -8.85 3.94 -21.94
C GLY A 21 -7.43 4.54 -22.10
N TYR A 22 -6.42 3.71 -22.34
CA TYR A 22 -5.06 4.19 -22.61
C TYR A 22 -4.85 4.46 -24.10
N ASP A 23 -4.83 5.73 -24.50
CA ASP A 23 -4.70 6.13 -25.90
C ASP A 23 -3.27 6.26 -26.38
N SER A 24 -2.37 6.76 -25.51
CA SER A 24 -0.98 7.03 -25.85
C SER A 24 -0.03 6.70 -24.68
N PRO A 25 1.20 6.22 -24.96
CA PRO A 25 2.16 5.94 -23.92
C PRO A 25 2.69 7.21 -23.26
N THR A 26 2.89 7.15 -21.95
CA THR A 26 3.61 8.19 -21.21
C THR A 26 5.09 8.20 -21.64
N PRO A 27 5.84 9.30 -21.40
CA PRO A 27 7.26 9.38 -21.80
C PRO A 27 8.12 8.23 -21.25
N ILE A 28 7.90 7.80 -20.00
CA ILE A 28 8.65 6.66 -19.44
C ILE A 28 8.28 5.34 -20.13
N GLN A 29 7.01 5.15 -20.50
CA GLN A 29 6.55 3.95 -21.21
C GLN A 29 7.14 3.89 -22.60
N ALA A 30 7.14 5.01 -23.35
CA ALA A 30 7.70 5.09 -24.70
C ALA A 30 9.21 4.76 -24.73
N LEU A 31 9.96 5.15 -23.68
CA LEU A 31 11.39 4.86 -23.54
C LEU A 31 11.67 3.43 -23.06
N ALA A 32 10.89 2.95 -22.09
CA ALA A 32 11.16 1.69 -21.42
C ALA A 32 10.67 0.47 -22.21
N ILE A 33 9.46 0.51 -22.78
CA ILE A 33 8.83 -0.65 -23.42
C ILE A 33 9.71 -1.25 -24.52
N PRO A 34 10.24 -0.50 -25.49
CA PRO A 34 11.10 -1.08 -26.55
C PRO A 34 12.38 -1.71 -25.98
N THR A 35 12.96 -1.08 -24.97
CA THR A 35 14.18 -1.58 -24.29
C THR A 35 13.94 -2.91 -23.60
N VAL A 36 12.83 -3.01 -22.85
CA VAL A 36 12.48 -4.23 -22.12
C VAL A 36 12.11 -5.37 -23.09
N LEU A 37 11.39 -5.06 -24.19
CA LEU A 37 11.09 -6.02 -25.25
C LEU A 37 12.36 -6.56 -25.93
N ALA A 38 13.40 -5.74 -26.06
CA ALA A 38 14.71 -6.15 -26.58
C ALA A 38 15.52 -7.03 -25.58
N GLY A 39 14.98 -7.34 -24.41
CA GLY A 39 15.63 -8.19 -23.40
C GLY A 39 16.76 -7.51 -22.62
N ARG A 40 16.97 -6.20 -22.76
CA ARG A 40 18.01 -5.44 -22.06
C ARG A 40 17.60 -5.10 -20.63
N ASP A 41 18.59 -5.02 -19.74
CA ASP A 41 18.39 -4.45 -18.41
C ASP A 41 18.04 -2.95 -18.51
N LEU A 42 17.21 -2.49 -17.59
CA LEU A 42 16.72 -1.10 -17.58
C LEU A 42 16.93 -0.44 -16.22
N LEU A 43 17.48 0.78 -16.24
CA LEU A 43 17.43 1.73 -15.13
C LEU A 43 16.40 2.81 -15.47
N GLY A 44 15.23 2.74 -14.85
CA GLY A 44 14.14 3.71 -15.01
C GLY A 44 14.15 4.73 -13.88
N ILE A 45 14.37 6.00 -14.20
CA ILE A 45 14.33 7.11 -13.25
C ILE A 45 13.10 7.96 -13.56
N ALA A 46 12.05 7.79 -12.75
CA ALA A 46 10.81 8.51 -12.94
C ALA A 46 10.04 8.62 -11.62
N GLN A 47 9.36 9.74 -11.40
CA GLN A 47 8.58 9.98 -10.19
C GLN A 47 7.33 9.07 -10.11
N THR A 48 6.74 8.94 -8.91
CA THR A 48 5.43 8.28 -8.73
C THR A 48 4.35 9.06 -9.48
N GLY A 49 3.37 8.34 -10.07
CA GLY A 49 2.30 8.94 -10.89
C GLY A 49 2.68 9.17 -12.36
N THR A 50 3.76 8.56 -12.85
CA THR A 50 4.13 8.53 -14.27
C THR A 50 3.77 7.23 -14.96
N ASP A 51 2.90 6.41 -14.35
CA ASP A 51 2.47 5.08 -14.83
C ASP A 51 3.62 4.14 -15.17
N LYS A 52 4.66 4.12 -14.31
CA LYS A 52 5.81 3.21 -14.43
C LYS A 52 5.40 1.75 -14.50
N THR A 53 4.30 1.37 -13.85
CA THR A 53 3.83 -0.02 -13.83
C THR A 53 3.59 -0.54 -15.24
N ALA A 54 2.93 0.20 -16.12
CA ALA A 54 2.72 -0.20 -17.49
C ALA A 54 4.04 -0.29 -18.29
N ALA A 55 5.04 0.52 -17.95
CA ALA A 55 6.34 0.52 -18.62
C ALA A 55 7.10 -0.82 -18.49
N PHE A 56 6.90 -1.55 -17.37
CA PHE A 56 7.47 -2.89 -17.22
C PHE A 56 6.43 -4.01 -17.39
N ALA A 57 5.18 -3.82 -16.99
CA ALA A 57 4.17 -4.87 -17.04
C ALA A 57 3.82 -5.27 -18.48
N LEU A 58 3.63 -4.32 -19.39
CA LEU A 58 3.28 -4.59 -20.78
C LEU A 58 4.32 -5.41 -21.53
N PRO A 59 5.62 -5.07 -21.55
CA PRO A 59 6.62 -5.88 -22.22
C PRO A 59 6.85 -7.24 -21.54
N ILE A 60 6.71 -7.35 -20.23
CA ILE A 60 6.76 -8.61 -19.49
C ILE A 60 5.60 -9.54 -19.93
N LEU A 61 4.37 -9.01 -19.96
CA LEU A 61 3.19 -9.75 -20.41
C LEU A 61 3.32 -10.17 -21.88
N HIS A 62 3.87 -9.31 -22.74
CA HIS A 62 4.16 -9.65 -24.14
C HIS A 62 5.10 -10.87 -24.23
N ARG A 63 6.21 -10.85 -23.49
CA ARG A 63 7.19 -11.97 -23.46
C ARG A 63 6.57 -13.26 -22.94
N LEU A 64 5.81 -13.21 -21.84
CA LEU A 64 5.14 -14.38 -21.29
C LEU A 64 4.04 -14.93 -22.22
N ALA A 65 3.39 -14.06 -23.00
CA ALA A 65 2.40 -14.49 -23.99
C ALA A 65 3.02 -15.23 -25.18
N ALA A 66 4.25 -14.87 -25.57
CA ALA A 66 5.00 -15.52 -26.64
C ALA A 66 5.57 -16.88 -26.19
N ASP A 67 5.88 -17.05 -24.92
CA ASP A 67 6.42 -18.28 -24.34
C ASP A 67 5.52 -18.78 -23.19
N ARG A 68 4.65 -19.72 -23.50
CA ARG A 68 3.57 -20.24 -22.62
C ARG A 68 3.99 -21.41 -21.72
N ARG A 69 5.26 -21.60 -21.45
CA ARG A 69 5.70 -22.64 -20.52
C ARG A 69 5.22 -22.36 -19.08
N PRO A 70 4.81 -23.40 -18.32
CA PRO A 70 4.34 -23.22 -16.96
C PRO A 70 5.50 -22.87 -16.01
N ALA A 71 5.20 -22.07 -14.98
CA ALA A 71 6.11 -21.88 -13.87
C ALA A 71 6.28 -23.18 -13.05
N PRO A 72 7.47 -23.45 -12.50
CA PRO A 72 7.67 -24.61 -11.63
C PRO A 72 6.87 -24.48 -10.33
N ARG A 73 6.54 -25.62 -9.72
CA ARG A 73 5.83 -25.66 -8.43
C ARG A 73 6.55 -24.77 -7.40
N ARG A 74 5.79 -23.94 -6.67
CA ARG A 74 6.29 -22.95 -5.71
C ARG A 74 7.23 -21.90 -6.31
N GLY A 75 7.33 -21.82 -7.63
CA GLY A 75 8.19 -20.89 -8.37
C GLY A 75 7.40 -19.81 -9.06
N CYS A 76 8.15 -18.88 -9.66
CA CYS A 76 7.62 -17.86 -10.55
C CYS A 76 8.60 -17.62 -11.70
N ARG A 77 8.07 -17.11 -12.83
CA ARG A 77 8.88 -16.68 -13.98
C ARG A 77 9.28 -15.21 -13.88
N VAL A 78 8.42 -14.42 -13.25
CA VAL A 78 8.64 -12.98 -13.02
C VAL A 78 8.50 -12.70 -11.52
N LEU A 79 9.49 -11.99 -10.98
CA LEU A 79 9.45 -11.48 -9.60
C LEU A 79 9.45 -9.95 -9.63
N VAL A 80 8.45 -9.34 -9.00
CA VAL A 80 8.39 -7.90 -8.76
C VAL A 80 8.49 -7.65 -7.27
N LEU A 81 9.50 -6.89 -6.83
CA LEU A 81 9.60 -6.40 -5.45
C LEU A 81 9.07 -4.98 -5.35
N SER A 82 8.28 -4.72 -4.34
CA SER A 82 7.63 -3.45 -4.03
C SER A 82 7.75 -3.14 -2.54
N PRO A 83 7.90 -1.84 -2.14
CA PRO A 83 8.10 -1.46 -0.74
C PRO A 83 6.89 -1.70 0.16
N THR A 84 5.67 -1.59 -0.38
CA THR A 84 4.44 -1.61 0.40
C THR A 84 3.44 -2.64 -0.11
N ARG A 85 2.52 -3.05 0.77
CA ARG A 85 1.44 -4.01 0.44
C ARG A 85 0.48 -3.42 -0.58
N GLU A 86 0.16 -2.15 -0.42
CA GLU A 86 -0.76 -1.41 -1.27
C GLU A 86 -0.23 -1.33 -2.70
N LEU A 87 1.05 -0.94 -2.86
CA LEU A 87 1.69 -0.89 -4.17
C LEU A 87 1.81 -2.30 -4.78
N ALA A 88 2.16 -3.31 -3.98
CA ALA A 88 2.20 -4.69 -4.46
C ALA A 88 0.83 -5.16 -4.99
N SER A 89 -0.26 -4.82 -4.29
CA SER A 89 -1.61 -5.12 -4.77
C SER A 89 -1.94 -4.36 -6.06
N GLN A 90 -1.64 -3.06 -6.13
CA GLN A 90 -1.87 -2.24 -7.33
C GLN A 90 -1.09 -2.75 -8.55
N ILE A 91 0.19 -3.10 -8.36
CA ILE A 91 1.00 -3.72 -9.44
C ILE A 91 0.38 -5.02 -9.91
N ALA A 92 -0.05 -5.88 -8.99
CA ALA A 92 -0.69 -7.14 -9.34
C ALA A 92 -2.02 -6.93 -10.08
N ASP A 93 -2.82 -5.94 -9.68
CA ASP A 93 -4.06 -5.57 -10.34
C ASP A 93 -3.81 -5.02 -11.75
N SER A 94 -2.76 -4.20 -11.93
CA SER A 94 -2.31 -3.73 -13.25
C SER A 94 -1.91 -4.91 -14.15
N PHE A 95 -1.15 -5.89 -13.65
CA PHE A 95 -0.82 -7.10 -14.41
C PHE A 95 -2.06 -7.89 -14.81
N ARG A 96 -3.07 -8.00 -13.93
CA ARG A 96 -4.35 -8.68 -14.24
C ARG A 96 -5.16 -7.89 -15.27
N ALA A 97 -5.24 -6.57 -15.13
CA ALA A 97 -5.95 -5.70 -16.05
C ALA A 97 -5.35 -5.75 -17.46
N TYR A 98 -4.05 -5.52 -17.57
CA TYR A 98 -3.37 -5.56 -18.88
C TYR A 98 -3.28 -6.98 -19.45
N GLY A 99 -3.17 -8.00 -18.59
CA GLY A 99 -3.07 -9.42 -18.99
C GLY A 99 -4.41 -10.15 -19.11
N ARG A 100 -5.57 -9.46 -19.02
CA ARG A 100 -6.92 -10.09 -18.96
C ARG A 100 -7.24 -11.04 -20.12
N HIS A 101 -6.64 -10.81 -21.28
CA HIS A 101 -6.83 -11.64 -22.48
C HIS A 101 -5.71 -12.69 -22.66
N LEU A 102 -4.81 -12.85 -21.67
CA LEU A 102 -3.64 -13.74 -21.78
C LEU A 102 -3.75 -15.01 -20.94
N GLY A 103 -4.58 -15.02 -19.89
CA GLY A 103 -4.73 -16.19 -19.00
C GLY A 103 -3.49 -16.47 -18.15
N LEU A 104 -2.67 -15.45 -17.85
CA LEU A 104 -1.49 -15.57 -17.00
C LEU A 104 -1.85 -15.48 -15.52
N SER A 105 -1.15 -16.24 -14.70
CA SER A 105 -1.36 -16.30 -13.25
C SER A 105 -0.53 -15.25 -12.51
N VAL A 106 -1.18 -14.50 -11.61
CA VAL A 106 -0.56 -13.44 -10.79
C VAL A 106 -0.85 -13.69 -9.32
N ALA A 107 0.19 -13.80 -8.49
CA ALA A 107 0.08 -13.91 -7.05
C ALA A 107 0.74 -12.73 -6.34
N THR A 108 0.24 -12.42 -5.13
CA THR A 108 0.82 -11.41 -4.24
C THR A 108 1.29 -12.03 -2.94
N VAL A 109 2.46 -11.57 -2.45
CA VAL A 109 3.06 -12.01 -1.18
C VAL A 109 3.50 -10.82 -0.36
N PHE A 110 2.79 -10.54 0.76
CA PHE A 110 3.11 -9.45 1.65
C PHE A 110 2.66 -9.73 3.10
N GLY A 111 3.26 -9.01 4.04
CA GLY A 111 2.98 -9.19 5.48
C GLY A 111 1.60 -8.70 5.90
N GLY A 112 1.21 -9.01 7.16
CA GLY A 112 -0.03 -8.51 7.78
C GLY A 112 -1.33 -9.17 7.32
N VAL A 113 -1.23 -10.22 6.52
CA VAL A 113 -2.33 -11.11 6.14
C VAL A 113 -1.97 -12.55 6.46
N LYS A 114 -2.96 -13.44 6.47
CA LYS A 114 -2.76 -14.86 6.79
C LYS A 114 -1.78 -15.52 5.81
N HIS A 115 -0.89 -16.32 6.34
CA HIS A 115 0.15 -17.03 5.59
C HIS A 115 -0.41 -18.08 4.63
N GLY A 116 -1.34 -18.92 5.12
CA GLY A 116 -1.87 -20.08 4.39
C GLY A 116 -2.46 -19.79 3.00
N PRO A 117 -3.26 -18.73 2.78
CA PRO A 117 -3.74 -18.37 1.44
C PRO A 117 -2.60 -18.09 0.45
N GLN A 118 -1.52 -17.42 0.88
CA GLN A 118 -0.36 -17.11 0.02
C GLN A 118 0.40 -18.39 -0.34
N VAL A 119 0.59 -19.32 0.62
CA VAL A 119 1.20 -20.64 0.36
C VAL A 119 0.39 -21.42 -0.68
N ARG A 120 -0.96 -21.42 -0.55
CA ARG A 120 -1.82 -22.09 -1.55
C ARG A 120 -1.70 -21.46 -2.93
N ALA A 121 -1.64 -20.13 -3.01
CA ALA A 121 -1.49 -19.43 -4.28
C ALA A 121 -0.16 -19.77 -4.99
N LEU A 122 0.92 -19.99 -4.23
CA LEU A 122 2.23 -20.34 -4.76
C LEU A 122 2.39 -21.83 -5.06
N ALA A 123 1.57 -22.70 -4.50
CA ALA A 123 1.78 -24.15 -4.52
C ALA A 123 1.93 -24.75 -5.92
N GLY A 124 1.13 -24.30 -6.89
CA GLY A 124 1.18 -24.74 -8.28
C GLY A 124 2.28 -24.09 -9.13
N GLY A 125 2.90 -23.01 -8.63
CA GLY A 125 3.68 -22.05 -9.40
C GLY A 125 2.80 -20.94 -9.99
N VAL A 126 3.40 -19.78 -10.26
CA VAL A 126 2.72 -18.62 -10.84
C VAL A 126 3.60 -17.96 -11.90
N ASP A 127 3.01 -17.38 -12.93
CA ASP A 127 3.78 -16.67 -13.94
C ASP A 127 4.43 -15.42 -13.34
N ILE A 128 3.66 -14.68 -12.55
CA ILE A 128 4.08 -13.39 -11.98
C ILE A 128 3.86 -13.40 -10.48
N LEU A 129 4.92 -13.14 -9.72
CA LEU A 129 4.88 -12.95 -8.26
C LEU A 129 5.21 -11.50 -7.93
N VAL A 130 4.28 -10.80 -7.30
CA VAL A 130 4.50 -9.46 -6.76
C VAL A 130 4.62 -9.53 -5.24
N ALA A 131 5.72 -9.04 -4.67
CA ALA A 131 6.01 -9.28 -3.26
C ALA A 131 6.61 -8.07 -2.53
N THR A 132 6.38 -8.01 -1.22
CA THR A 132 7.20 -7.19 -0.31
C THR A 132 8.36 -8.04 0.24
N PRO A 133 9.56 -7.45 0.40
CA PRO A 133 10.78 -8.25 0.68
C PRO A 133 10.69 -9.13 1.93
N GLY A 134 10.13 -8.60 3.04
CA GLY A 134 10.12 -9.34 4.31
C GLY A 134 9.33 -10.65 4.23
N ARG A 135 8.06 -10.60 3.79
CA ARG A 135 7.20 -11.79 3.70
C ARG A 135 7.69 -12.78 2.64
N LEU A 136 8.30 -12.29 1.56
CA LEU A 136 8.91 -13.19 0.58
C LEU A 136 10.04 -14.01 1.19
N LEU A 137 10.91 -13.38 2.00
CA LEU A 137 11.96 -14.08 2.73
C LEU A 137 11.41 -15.13 3.70
N ASP A 138 10.30 -14.84 4.42
CA ASP A 138 9.65 -15.83 5.28
C ASP A 138 9.25 -17.07 4.47
N HIS A 139 8.55 -16.87 3.35
CA HIS A 139 8.15 -17.98 2.46
C HIS A 139 9.34 -18.73 1.84
N MET A 140 10.46 -18.05 1.54
CA MET A 140 11.67 -18.69 1.03
C MET A 140 12.33 -19.57 2.11
N GLN A 141 12.43 -19.06 3.36
CA GLN A 141 12.98 -19.81 4.48
C GLN A 141 12.18 -21.09 4.77
N GLU A 142 10.87 -21.01 4.65
CA GLU A 142 9.95 -22.15 4.80
C GLU A 142 9.89 -23.05 3.53
N LYS A 143 10.67 -22.74 2.51
CA LYS A 143 10.67 -23.44 1.20
C LYS A 143 9.31 -23.43 0.50
N MET A 144 8.47 -22.44 0.79
CA MET A 144 7.17 -22.24 0.16
C MET A 144 7.24 -21.37 -1.10
N ALA A 145 8.33 -20.61 -1.27
CA ALA A 145 8.67 -19.87 -2.47
C ALA A 145 10.07 -20.28 -2.97
N GLN A 146 10.20 -20.53 -4.26
CA GLN A 146 11.45 -20.91 -4.93
C GLN A 146 11.68 -19.97 -6.12
N LEU A 147 12.83 -19.31 -6.15
CA LEU A 147 13.10 -18.23 -7.12
C LEU A 147 14.06 -18.64 -8.24
N GLY A 148 14.47 -19.92 -8.29
CA GLY A 148 15.45 -20.43 -9.24
C GLY A 148 15.01 -20.44 -10.72
N ALA A 149 13.75 -20.10 -11.03
CA ALA A 149 13.23 -20.02 -12.39
C ALA A 149 12.85 -18.60 -12.81
N VAL A 150 13.26 -17.58 -12.07
CA VAL A 150 12.97 -16.19 -12.38
C VAL A 150 13.76 -15.74 -13.61
N GLU A 151 13.04 -15.34 -14.64
CA GLU A 151 13.55 -14.84 -15.92
C GLU A 151 13.63 -13.32 -15.96
N VAL A 152 12.68 -12.64 -15.26
CA VAL A 152 12.64 -11.18 -15.15
C VAL A 152 12.49 -10.80 -13.67
N PHE A 153 13.37 -9.96 -13.22
CA PHE A 153 13.36 -9.36 -11.88
C PHE A 153 13.10 -7.86 -11.96
N VAL A 154 12.07 -7.39 -11.28
CA VAL A 154 11.71 -5.98 -11.20
C VAL A 154 11.88 -5.50 -9.75
N LEU A 155 12.60 -4.41 -9.57
CA LEU A 155 12.68 -3.68 -8.32
C LEU A 155 12.00 -2.32 -8.52
N ASP A 156 10.82 -2.12 -7.96
CA ASP A 156 10.05 -0.87 -8.09
C ASP A 156 10.06 -0.05 -6.80
N GLU A 157 10.23 1.27 -6.95
CA GLU A 157 10.39 2.23 -5.85
C GLU A 157 11.57 1.86 -4.92
N ALA A 158 12.75 1.64 -5.52
CA ALA A 158 13.95 1.21 -4.79
C ALA A 158 14.38 2.20 -3.70
N ASP A 159 14.24 3.50 -3.91
CA ASP A 159 14.51 4.55 -2.93
C ASP A 159 13.59 4.42 -1.69
N GLN A 160 12.33 4.13 -1.88
CA GLN A 160 11.41 3.87 -0.76
C GLN A 160 11.77 2.58 -0.01
N MET A 161 12.28 1.57 -0.71
CA MET A 161 12.76 0.35 -0.05
C MET A 161 14.01 0.60 0.81
N LEU A 162 14.89 1.51 0.39
CA LEU A 162 16.02 1.98 1.20
C LEU A 162 15.53 2.63 2.50
N ASP A 163 14.60 3.58 2.39
CA ASP A 163 14.00 4.28 3.54
C ASP A 163 13.36 3.32 4.56
N LEU A 164 12.81 2.20 4.08
CA LEU A 164 12.20 1.17 4.91
C LEU A 164 13.21 0.14 5.45
N GLY A 165 14.49 0.28 5.14
CA GLY A 165 15.55 -0.62 5.59
C GLY A 165 15.54 -1.98 4.89
N PHE A 166 14.98 -2.08 3.69
CA PHE A 166 14.86 -3.35 2.96
C PHE A 166 16.09 -3.75 2.13
N LEU A 167 17.18 -2.97 2.13
CA LEU A 167 18.39 -3.34 1.38
C LEU A 167 18.94 -4.73 1.76
N PRO A 168 19.13 -5.09 3.06
CA PRO A 168 19.61 -6.43 3.41
C PRO A 168 18.64 -7.55 2.97
N PRO A 169 17.32 -7.46 3.19
CA PRO A 169 16.33 -8.37 2.61
C PRO A 169 16.45 -8.53 1.10
N ILE A 170 16.56 -7.43 0.34
CA ILE A 170 16.66 -7.45 -1.12
C ILE A 170 17.91 -8.21 -1.56
N ARG A 171 19.09 -7.91 -1.00
CA ARG A 171 20.35 -8.62 -1.32
C ARG A 171 20.24 -10.12 -1.06
N ARG A 172 19.58 -10.54 0.04
CA ARG A 172 19.33 -11.96 0.34
C ARG A 172 18.42 -12.63 -0.70
N ILE A 173 17.39 -11.95 -1.16
CA ILE A 173 16.51 -12.45 -2.23
C ILE A 173 17.28 -12.58 -3.53
N VAL A 174 17.99 -11.51 -3.93
CA VAL A 174 18.76 -11.47 -5.18
C VAL A 174 19.82 -12.55 -5.26
N ALA A 175 20.46 -12.90 -4.16
CA ALA A 175 21.46 -13.97 -4.08
C ALA A 175 20.90 -15.37 -4.46
N THR A 176 19.57 -15.56 -4.44
CA THR A 176 18.90 -16.81 -4.80
C THR A 176 18.38 -16.83 -6.24
N LEU A 177 18.43 -15.70 -6.94
CA LEU A 177 17.94 -15.60 -8.32
C LEU A 177 18.94 -16.20 -9.32
N PRO A 178 18.49 -16.69 -10.47
CA PRO A 178 19.37 -17.12 -11.55
C PRO A 178 20.33 -16.01 -11.99
N LYS A 179 21.55 -16.38 -12.40
CA LYS A 179 22.52 -15.42 -12.93
C LYS A 179 22.07 -14.81 -14.26
N GLU A 180 21.45 -15.64 -15.10
CA GLU A 180 20.88 -15.24 -16.39
C GLU A 180 19.40 -14.88 -16.19
N ARG A 181 19.14 -13.57 -16.13
CA ARG A 181 17.83 -12.98 -16.01
C ARG A 181 17.88 -11.54 -16.49
N GLN A 182 16.76 -10.98 -16.88
CA GLN A 182 16.62 -9.56 -17.15
C GLN A 182 16.29 -8.82 -15.84
N ASN A 183 16.96 -7.68 -15.57
CA ASN A 183 16.72 -6.88 -14.40
C ASN A 183 16.14 -5.52 -14.80
N LEU A 184 15.05 -5.12 -14.15
CA LEU A 184 14.39 -3.84 -14.34
C LEU A 184 14.38 -3.11 -13.01
N PHE A 185 15.04 -1.97 -12.95
CA PHE A 185 15.22 -1.18 -11.74
C PHE A 185 14.52 0.17 -11.89
N PHE A 186 13.56 0.45 -11.02
CA PHE A 186 12.83 1.72 -11.03
C PHE A 186 12.99 2.46 -9.70
N SER A 187 13.30 3.76 -9.78
CA SER A 187 13.41 4.63 -8.61
C SER A 187 13.03 6.05 -8.99
N ALA A 188 12.53 6.83 -8.04
CA ALA A 188 12.29 8.26 -8.24
C ALA A 188 13.57 9.08 -8.00
N THR A 189 14.42 8.62 -7.06
CA THR A 189 15.67 9.26 -6.68
C THR A 189 16.83 8.26 -6.70
N MET A 190 18.07 8.76 -6.81
CA MET A 190 19.27 7.93 -6.88
C MET A 190 20.30 8.34 -5.80
N PRO A 191 20.00 8.22 -4.51
CA PRO A 191 21.00 8.36 -3.46
C PRO A 191 22.11 7.32 -3.62
N GLY A 192 23.32 7.59 -3.07
CA GLY A 192 24.50 6.77 -3.32
C GLY A 192 24.33 5.27 -3.06
N GLU A 193 23.56 4.89 -2.03
CA GLU A 193 23.27 3.47 -1.74
C GLU A 193 22.36 2.81 -2.80
N ILE A 194 21.44 3.56 -3.38
CA ILE A 194 20.58 3.08 -4.47
C ILE A 194 21.38 2.97 -5.76
N GLY A 195 22.30 3.92 -6.01
CA GLY A 195 23.25 3.82 -7.14
C GLY A 195 24.09 2.53 -7.05
N LYS A 196 24.69 2.25 -5.89
CA LYS A 196 25.45 1.02 -5.66
C LYS A 196 24.61 -0.24 -5.88
N LEU A 197 23.37 -0.26 -5.37
CA LEU A 197 22.46 -1.39 -5.59
C LEU A 197 22.13 -1.58 -7.06
N ALA A 198 21.91 -0.50 -7.80
CA ALA A 198 21.66 -0.56 -9.24
C ALA A 198 22.89 -1.12 -10.00
N ASP A 199 24.11 -0.69 -9.64
CA ASP A 199 25.36 -1.18 -10.23
C ASP A 199 25.62 -2.67 -9.89
N GLU A 200 25.21 -3.13 -8.68
CA GLU A 200 25.29 -4.55 -8.29
C GLU A 200 24.32 -5.43 -9.09
N LEU A 201 23.16 -4.91 -9.49
CA LEU A 201 22.06 -5.68 -10.10
C LEU A 201 22.05 -5.66 -11.61
N LEU A 202 22.39 -4.51 -12.21
CA LEU A 202 22.17 -4.28 -13.65
C LEU A 202 23.42 -4.57 -14.47
N LYS A 203 23.20 -5.24 -15.62
CA LYS A 203 24.25 -5.55 -16.60
C LYS A 203 24.08 -4.65 -17.82
N ASN A 204 24.99 -3.66 -18.01
CA ASN A 204 24.94 -2.72 -19.11
C ASN A 204 23.52 -2.16 -19.40
N PRO A 205 22.88 -1.53 -18.40
CA PRO A 205 21.48 -1.14 -18.51
C PRO A 205 21.27 0.00 -19.49
N ALA A 206 20.16 -0.04 -20.19
CA ALA A 206 19.65 1.17 -20.81
C ALA A 206 19.09 2.11 -19.73
N ARG A 207 19.25 3.40 -19.91
CA ARG A 207 18.72 4.40 -18.98
C ARG A 207 17.50 5.07 -19.61
N ALA A 208 16.35 4.92 -18.92
CA ALA A 208 15.14 5.64 -19.23
C ALA A 208 14.92 6.68 -18.11
N SER A 209 15.33 7.90 -18.36
CA SER A 209 15.15 9.01 -17.42
C SER A 209 14.14 9.99 -17.99
N VAL A 210 13.05 10.17 -17.29
CA VAL A 210 12.11 11.25 -17.58
C VAL A 210 12.38 12.34 -16.56
N THR A 211 13.12 13.33 -17.01
CA THR A 211 13.21 14.58 -16.24
C THR A 211 11.81 15.20 -16.28
N PRO A 212 11.21 15.51 -15.15
CA PRO A 212 9.92 16.20 -15.16
C PRO A 212 10.07 17.49 -15.98
N SER A 213 9.27 17.65 -17.01
CA SER A 213 9.22 18.87 -17.83
C SER A 213 8.80 20.13 -17.06
N ALA A 214 8.30 19.96 -15.88
CA ALA A 214 8.26 20.85 -14.72
C ALA A 214 8.27 19.93 -13.52
N THR A 215 9.08 20.19 -12.50
CA THR A 215 9.01 19.43 -11.23
C THR A 215 7.54 19.41 -10.83
N PRO A 216 6.90 18.26 -10.45
CA PRO A 216 5.54 18.26 -9.93
C PRO A 216 5.37 19.29 -8.82
N VAL A 217 6.44 19.55 -8.08
CA VAL A 217 6.58 20.62 -7.09
C VAL A 217 6.28 22.02 -7.66
N SER A 218 6.59 22.29 -8.96
CA SER A 218 6.32 23.61 -9.56
C SER A 218 4.86 23.82 -9.98
N LYS A 219 4.11 22.73 -10.20
CA LYS A 219 2.68 22.76 -10.51
C LYS A 219 1.80 22.68 -9.26
N ILE A 220 2.39 22.36 -8.10
CA ILE A 220 1.69 22.29 -6.84
C ILE A 220 1.77 23.66 -6.17
N GLU A 221 0.63 24.28 -5.94
CA GLU A 221 0.55 25.45 -5.09
C GLU A 221 0.86 25.04 -3.66
N GLN A 222 1.86 25.67 -3.04
CA GLN A 222 2.31 25.32 -1.70
C GLN A 222 2.12 26.49 -0.77
N ARG A 223 1.54 26.23 0.42
CA ARG A 223 1.31 27.23 1.46
C ARG A 223 1.72 26.70 2.83
N VAL A 224 2.20 27.58 3.68
CA VAL A 224 2.53 27.33 5.08
C VAL A 224 1.58 28.14 5.97
N LEU A 225 0.95 27.48 6.94
CA LEU A 225 0.13 28.13 7.95
C LEU A 225 0.80 27.92 9.32
N PHE A 226 1.31 29.01 9.91
CA PHE A 226 1.84 28.94 11.27
C PHE A 226 0.66 28.89 12.27
N VAL A 227 0.67 27.89 13.14
CA VAL A 227 -0.43 27.63 14.08
C VAL A 227 0.11 26.95 15.34
N GLU A 228 -0.51 27.18 16.49
CA GLU A 228 -0.17 26.48 17.72
C GLU A 228 -0.59 25.00 17.62
N THR A 229 0.21 24.11 18.23
CA THR A 229 0.04 22.65 18.12
C THR A 229 -1.37 22.21 18.53
N ASP A 230 -1.94 22.79 19.57
CA ASP A 230 -3.28 22.45 20.08
C ASP A 230 -4.42 22.95 19.19
N ARG A 231 -4.16 23.91 18.29
CA ARG A 231 -5.12 24.50 17.35
C ARG A 231 -5.07 23.90 15.94
N LYS A 232 -4.09 23.03 15.64
CA LYS A 232 -3.95 22.42 14.31
C LYS A 232 -5.22 21.70 13.85
N ARG A 233 -5.95 21.03 14.76
CA ARG A 233 -7.18 20.28 14.41
C ARG A 233 -8.32 21.19 14.00
N GLN A 234 -8.52 22.31 14.73
CA GLN A 234 -9.53 23.30 14.42
C GLN A 234 -9.24 23.98 13.07
N LEU A 235 -7.97 24.37 12.86
CA LEU A 235 -7.56 24.92 11.56
C LEU A 235 -7.76 23.92 10.42
N LEU A 236 -7.47 22.65 10.65
CA LEU A 236 -7.72 21.60 9.67
C LEU A 236 -9.21 21.49 9.33
N ALA A 237 -10.11 21.55 10.32
CA ALA A 237 -11.55 21.51 10.09
C ALA A 237 -12.03 22.73 9.30
N GLU A 238 -11.56 23.93 9.66
CA GLU A 238 -11.84 25.17 8.92
C GLU A 238 -11.43 25.08 7.45
N LEU A 239 -10.25 24.50 7.16
CA LEU A 239 -9.82 24.31 5.77
C LEU A 239 -10.79 23.45 4.97
N PHE A 240 -11.48 22.48 5.59
CA PHE A 240 -12.49 21.65 4.92
C PHE A 240 -13.83 22.37 4.68
N GLU A 241 -14.03 23.58 5.21
CA GLU A 241 -15.19 24.42 4.88
C GLU A 241 -15.06 25.04 3.48
N ASP A 242 -13.83 25.17 2.95
CA ASP A 242 -13.61 25.60 1.58
C ASP A 242 -14.20 24.58 0.60
N ALA A 243 -15.14 25.03 -0.24
CA ALA A 243 -15.78 24.21 -1.27
C ALA A 243 -14.77 23.66 -2.31
N LYS A 244 -13.62 24.34 -2.50
CA LYS A 244 -12.55 23.89 -3.38
C LYS A 244 -11.77 22.70 -2.82
N MET A 245 -11.83 22.47 -1.51
CA MET A 245 -11.20 21.31 -0.89
C MET A 245 -12.03 20.06 -1.18
N GLY A 246 -11.71 19.36 -2.26
CA GLY A 246 -12.33 18.10 -2.63
C GLY A 246 -11.81 16.95 -1.77
N ARG A 247 -11.04 16.02 -2.36
CA ARG A 247 -10.37 14.94 -1.63
C ARG A 247 -9.01 15.40 -1.12
N ALA A 248 -8.77 15.25 0.20
CA ALA A 248 -7.52 15.63 0.83
C ALA A 248 -6.80 14.41 1.47
N LEU A 249 -5.50 14.31 1.22
CA LEU A 249 -4.63 13.37 1.93
C LEU A 249 -3.91 14.13 3.04
N VAL A 250 -4.17 13.75 4.30
CA VAL A 250 -3.66 14.43 5.49
C VAL A 250 -2.54 13.60 6.12
N PHE A 251 -1.35 14.17 6.23
CA PHE A 251 -0.17 13.48 6.77
C PHE A 251 0.06 13.80 8.24
N THR A 252 0.17 12.77 9.06
CA THR A 252 0.58 12.86 10.46
C THR A 252 1.84 12.05 10.71
N ARG A 253 2.63 12.48 11.70
CA ARG A 253 3.90 11.82 12.05
C ARG A 253 3.68 10.47 12.73
N THR A 254 2.59 10.30 13.46
CA THR A 254 2.36 9.11 14.28
C THR A 254 1.02 8.41 13.96
N LYS A 255 0.98 7.09 14.16
CA LYS A 255 -0.22 6.26 14.02
C LYS A 255 -1.38 6.75 14.89
N ARG A 256 -1.08 7.05 16.18
CA ARG A 256 -2.07 7.60 17.12
C ARG A 256 -2.53 9.01 16.72
N GLY A 257 -1.63 9.80 16.09
CA GLY A 257 -1.98 11.09 15.49
C GLY A 257 -3.00 10.92 14.39
N ALA A 258 -2.77 9.96 13.48
CA ALA A 258 -3.70 9.68 12.39
C ALA A 258 -5.10 9.32 12.90
N ASP A 259 -5.20 8.41 13.87
CA ASP A 259 -6.50 8.05 14.45
C ASP A 259 -7.19 9.22 15.16
N ARG A 260 -6.44 10.05 15.92
CA ARG A 260 -7.00 11.22 16.61
C ARG A 260 -7.52 12.27 15.64
N VAL A 261 -6.76 12.56 14.58
CA VAL A 261 -7.18 13.53 13.56
C VAL A 261 -8.37 13.01 12.77
N GLY A 262 -8.37 11.73 12.36
CA GLY A 262 -9.51 11.12 11.67
C GLY A 262 -10.79 11.18 12.49
N LYS A 263 -10.75 10.74 13.75
CA LYS A 263 -11.90 10.81 14.68
C LYS A 263 -12.38 12.25 14.94
N TYR A 264 -11.46 13.20 15.02
CA TYR A 264 -11.82 14.60 15.19
C TYR A 264 -12.60 15.13 13.98
N LEU A 265 -12.11 14.86 12.76
CA LEU A 265 -12.79 15.27 11.54
C LEU A 265 -14.20 14.65 11.43
N GLU A 266 -14.34 13.35 11.74
CA GLU A 266 -15.65 12.68 11.79
C GLU A 266 -16.58 13.34 12.83
N GLY A 267 -16.05 13.68 14.02
CA GLY A 267 -16.81 14.34 15.09
C GLY A 267 -17.34 15.73 14.72
N VAL A 268 -16.69 16.43 13.79
CA VAL A 268 -17.15 17.73 13.26
C VAL A 268 -17.87 17.60 11.91
N GLY A 269 -18.29 16.39 11.53
CA GLY A 269 -19.11 16.15 10.34
C GLY A 269 -18.33 16.01 9.02
N ILE A 270 -17.00 15.97 9.04
CA ILE A 270 -16.16 15.75 7.86
C ILE A 270 -15.92 14.26 7.70
N ARG A 271 -16.39 13.66 6.59
CA ARG A 271 -16.18 12.24 6.30
C ARG A 271 -14.69 11.94 6.13
N ALA A 272 -14.12 11.23 7.09
CA ALA A 272 -12.70 10.92 7.15
C ALA A 272 -12.47 9.43 7.48
N ASP A 273 -11.30 8.90 7.13
CA ASP A 273 -10.78 7.62 7.61
C ASP A 273 -9.28 7.72 7.84
N SER A 274 -8.71 6.77 8.56
CA SER A 274 -7.27 6.77 8.83
C SER A 274 -6.60 5.48 8.33
N ILE A 275 -5.37 5.63 7.81
CA ILE A 275 -4.55 4.52 7.32
C ILE A 275 -3.14 4.58 7.93
N HIS A 276 -2.76 3.53 8.67
CA HIS A 276 -1.45 3.41 9.30
C HIS A 276 -1.11 1.95 9.62
N GLY A 277 0.11 1.70 10.08
CA GLY A 277 0.65 0.34 10.26
C GLY A 277 -0.10 -0.55 11.25
N ASP A 278 -0.85 0.03 12.21
CA ASP A 278 -1.61 -0.75 13.20
C ASP A 278 -3.03 -1.13 12.73
N LYS A 279 -3.49 -0.58 11.59
CA LYS A 279 -4.72 -1.03 10.93
C LYS A 279 -4.50 -2.39 10.27
N SER A 280 -5.49 -3.28 10.39
CA SER A 280 -5.48 -4.54 9.63
C SER A 280 -5.53 -4.26 8.12
N GLN A 281 -5.04 -5.21 7.32
CA GLN A 281 -5.03 -5.04 5.86
C GLN A 281 -6.44 -4.74 5.30
N GLY A 282 -7.46 -5.48 5.76
CA GLY A 282 -8.83 -5.23 5.32
C GLY A 282 -9.39 -3.86 5.74
N GLN A 283 -8.93 -3.28 6.86
CA GLN A 283 -9.30 -1.90 7.23
C GLN A 283 -8.62 -0.89 6.29
N ARG A 284 -7.34 -1.11 5.96
CA ARG A 284 -6.58 -0.23 5.04
C ARG A 284 -7.17 -0.25 3.64
N GLU A 285 -7.51 -1.44 3.12
CA GLU A 285 -8.15 -1.60 1.81
C GLU A 285 -9.52 -0.92 1.76
N ARG A 286 -10.35 -1.06 2.82
CA ARG A 286 -11.65 -0.38 2.91
C ARG A 286 -11.51 1.14 2.94
N ALA A 287 -10.59 1.67 3.78
CA ALA A 287 -10.32 3.10 3.87
C ALA A 287 -9.86 3.66 2.50
N LEU A 288 -8.96 2.95 1.83
CA LEU A 288 -8.47 3.35 0.51
C LEU A 288 -9.57 3.28 -0.56
N ALA A 289 -10.38 2.21 -0.57
CA ALA A 289 -11.50 2.07 -1.49
C ALA A 289 -12.55 3.17 -1.28
N ALA A 290 -12.90 3.49 -0.03
CA ALA A 290 -13.81 4.58 0.31
C ALA A 290 -13.27 5.95 -0.13
N PHE A 291 -11.97 6.18 0.00
CA PHE A 291 -11.31 7.41 -0.46
C PHE A 291 -11.27 7.50 -1.99
N LYS A 292 -10.93 6.41 -2.68
CA LYS A 292 -10.98 6.33 -4.16
C LYS A 292 -12.38 6.60 -4.71
N ALA A 293 -13.40 6.03 -4.09
CA ALA A 293 -14.80 6.24 -4.46
C ALA A 293 -15.37 7.62 -4.08
N GLY A 294 -14.59 8.48 -3.37
CA GLY A 294 -15.09 9.78 -2.87
C GLY A 294 -16.09 9.67 -1.71
N ALA A 295 -16.26 8.47 -1.14
CA ALA A 295 -17.11 8.27 0.04
C ALA A 295 -16.57 8.97 1.27
N VAL A 296 -15.25 9.13 1.39
CA VAL A 296 -14.57 9.98 2.38
C VAL A 296 -13.84 11.12 1.70
N ARG A 297 -13.86 12.32 2.32
CA ARG A 297 -13.16 13.52 1.82
C ARG A 297 -11.73 13.60 2.32
N ALA A 298 -11.45 13.07 3.51
CA ALA A 298 -10.14 13.09 4.13
C ALA A 298 -9.62 11.67 4.38
N LEU A 299 -8.42 11.35 3.88
CA LEU A 299 -7.68 10.16 4.29
C LEU A 299 -6.49 10.60 5.13
N VAL A 300 -6.50 10.27 6.42
CA VAL A 300 -5.42 10.63 7.34
C VAL A 300 -4.40 9.51 7.41
N ALA A 301 -3.14 9.79 7.05
CA ALA A 301 -2.14 8.77 6.84
C ALA A 301 -0.80 9.08 7.54
N THR A 302 -0.06 8.04 7.90
CA THR A 302 1.38 8.16 8.17
C THR A 302 2.18 7.96 6.89
N ASP A 303 3.42 8.49 6.82
CA ASP A 303 4.27 8.38 5.62
C ASP A 303 4.36 6.97 5.08
N ILE A 304 4.66 5.99 5.94
CA ILE A 304 4.80 4.59 5.55
C ILE A 304 3.51 4.03 4.96
N ALA A 305 2.37 4.41 5.50
CA ALA A 305 1.09 3.89 5.04
C ALA A 305 0.56 4.60 3.78
N ALA A 306 0.98 5.84 3.56
CA ALA A 306 0.64 6.62 2.37
C ALA A 306 1.57 6.35 1.18
N ARG A 307 2.73 5.73 1.43
CA ARG A 307 3.63 5.29 0.34
C ARG A 307 2.92 4.25 -0.52
N GLY A 308 3.08 4.38 -1.83
CA GLY A 308 2.42 3.48 -2.78
C GLY A 308 0.90 3.70 -2.93
N ILE A 309 0.29 4.67 -2.23
CA ILE A 309 -1.10 5.04 -2.49
C ILE A 309 -1.14 5.80 -3.81
N ASP A 310 -1.75 5.17 -4.80
CA ASP A 310 -2.11 5.79 -6.06
C ASP A 310 -3.62 6.05 -6.08
N VAL A 311 -3.97 7.33 -5.97
CA VAL A 311 -5.36 7.80 -5.98
C VAL A 311 -5.42 9.05 -6.84
N ASP A 312 -6.23 8.96 -7.89
CA ASP A 312 -6.52 10.10 -8.74
C ASP A 312 -7.41 11.12 -8.04
N ALA A 313 -7.39 12.35 -8.57
CA ALA A 313 -8.21 13.44 -8.09
C ALA A 313 -8.05 13.78 -6.59
N VAL A 314 -6.86 13.58 -6.03
CA VAL A 314 -6.47 14.19 -4.76
C VAL A 314 -6.18 15.66 -5.04
N THR A 315 -7.09 16.54 -4.59
CA THR A 315 -6.98 18.00 -4.81
C THR A 315 -5.99 18.65 -3.84
N HIS A 316 -5.93 18.13 -2.62
CA HIS A 316 -5.14 18.72 -1.56
C HIS A 316 -4.27 17.68 -0.83
N VAL A 317 -3.04 18.07 -0.53
CA VAL A 317 -2.17 17.39 0.44
C VAL A 317 -1.99 18.30 1.65
N ILE A 318 -2.30 17.80 2.84
CA ILE A 318 -2.13 18.55 4.07
C ILE A 318 -1.07 17.89 4.93
N ASN A 319 0.05 18.59 5.15
CA ASN A 319 1.02 18.17 6.16
C ASN A 319 0.54 18.71 7.52
N PHE A 320 -0.26 17.89 8.22
CA PHE A 320 -0.70 18.21 9.59
C PHE A 320 0.52 18.25 10.53
N ASP A 321 1.46 17.34 10.36
CA ASP A 321 2.80 17.38 10.93
C ASP A 321 3.83 17.38 9.79
N LEU A 322 4.88 18.21 9.89
CA LEU A 322 5.99 18.16 8.95
C LEU A 322 6.77 16.83 9.09
N PRO A 323 7.29 16.29 7.98
CA PRO A 323 8.15 15.11 8.04
C PRO A 323 9.52 15.45 8.67
N ASN A 324 10.12 14.46 9.36
CA ASN A 324 11.47 14.61 9.90
C ASN A 324 12.56 14.58 8.82
N VAL A 325 12.27 13.98 7.67
CA VAL A 325 13.17 13.84 6.52
C VAL A 325 12.63 14.72 5.41
N PRO A 326 13.38 15.74 4.95
CA PRO A 326 12.91 16.71 3.95
C PRO A 326 12.46 16.08 2.63
N GLU A 327 13.10 15.01 2.17
CA GLU A 327 12.73 14.28 0.95
C GLU A 327 11.31 13.72 1.03
N SER A 328 10.86 13.32 2.22
CA SER A 328 9.48 12.85 2.44
C SER A 328 8.44 13.93 2.14
N TYR A 329 8.78 15.22 2.31
CA TYR A 329 7.90 16.30 1.93
C TYR A 329 7.55 16.27 0.44
N VAL A 330 8.57 16.11 -0.42
CA VAL A 330 8.38 16.03 -1.88
C VAL A 330 7.52 14.82 -2.25
N HIS A 331 7.75 13.67 -1.61
CA HIS A 331 6.95 12.46 -1.81
C HIS A 331 5.50 12.62 -1.36
N ARG A 332 5.24 13.38 -0.28
CA ARG A 332 3.88 13.67 0.20
C ARG A 332 3.12 14.57 -0.78
N ILE A 333 3.70 15.71 -1.13
CA ILE A 333 3.02 16.67 -2.01
C ILE A 333 2.80 16.12 -3.42
N GLY A 334 3.66 15.22 -3.91
CA GLY A 334 3.49 14.49 -5.16
C GLY A 334 2.30 13.52 -5.18
N ARG A 335 1.47 13.48 -4.12
CA ARG A 335 0.19 12.75 -4.13
C ARG A 335 -0.95 13.56 -4.74
N THR A 336 -0.78 14.86 -4.95
CA THR A 336 -1.69 15.73 -5.71
C THR A 336 -1.09 16.15 -7.04
N ALA A 337 -1.78 16.92 -7.85
CA ALA A 337 -1.38 17.41 -9.17
C ALA A 337 -1.00 16.29 -10.15
N ARG A 338 -1.73 15.17 -10.13
CA ARG A 338 -1.52 14.02 -11.03
C ARG A 338 -2.35 14.14 -12.29
N ALA A 339 -1.94 13.43 -13.34
CA ALA A 339 -2.63 13.39 -14.65
C ALA A 339 -2.92 14.79 -15.25
N GLY A 340 -2.05 15.76 -14.95
CA GLY A 340 -2.18 17.12 -15.51
C GLY A 340 -3.12 18.06 -14.73
N ALA A 341 -3.76 17.58 -13.64
CA ALA A 341 -4.58 18.40 -12.77
C ALA A 341 -3.74 19.35 -11.90
N ASP A 342 -4.33 20.44 -11.46
CA ASP A 342 -3.75 21.33 -10.46
C ASP A 342 -3.87 20.71 -9.06
N GLY A 343 -2.96 21.06 -8.16
CA GLY A 343 -2.94 20.55 -6.80
C GLY A 343 -2.45 21.59 -5.80
N MET A 344 -2.91 21.46 -4.55
CA MET A 344 -2.49 22.32 -3.46
C MET A 344 -1.87 21.51 -2.32
N ALA A 345 -0.76 22.00 -1.76
CA ALA A 345 -0.13 21.46 -0.56
C ALA A 345 -0.14 22.52 0.56
N ILE A 346 -0.74 22.18 1.69
CA ILE A 346 -0.82 23.04 2.86
C ILE A 346 -0.05 22.40 4.01
N SER A 347 0.85 23.15 4.64
CA SER A 347 1.62 22.69 5.80
C SER A 347 1.24 23.47 7.05
N LEU A 348 0.76 22.76 8.08
CA LEU A 348 0.44 23.32 9.39
C LEU A 348 1.69 23.26 10.28
N VAL A 349 2.30 24.41 10.54
CA VAL A 349 3.63 24.47 11.15
C VAL A 349 3.54 25.09 12.53
N SER A 350 3.89 24.32 13.54
CA SER A 350 4.04 24.80 14.92
C SER A 350 5.46 25.34 15.17
N ASN A 351 5.65 26.03 16.30
CA ASN A 351 6.94 26.67 16.59
C ASN A 351 8.10 25.69 16.67
N ASP A 352 7.88 24.47 17.16
CA ASP A 352 8.86 23.37 17.24
C ASP A 352 9.22 22.77 15.88
N GLU A 353 8.39 22.97 14.84
CA GLU A 353 8.62 22.46 13.49
C GLU A 353 9.34 23.44 12.55
N ARG A 354 9.68 24.67 13.02
CA ARG A 354 10.35 25.66 12.17
C ARG A 354 11.70 25.22 11.61
N GLY A 355 12.44 24.39 12.37
CA GLY A 355 13.70 23.78 11.90
C GLY A 355 13.45 22.90 10.68
N LEU A 356 12.44 22.01 10.78
CA LEU A 356 12.05 21.12 9.68
C LEU A 356 11.61 21.88 8.43
N LEU A 357 10.86 22.99 8.62
CA LEU A 357 10.46 23.85 7.52
C LEU A 357 11.66 24.44 6.78
N LYS A 358 12.67 24.94 7.51
CA LYS A 358 13.92 25.46 6.90
C LYS A 358 14.66 24.41 6.07
N ASP A 359 14.75 23.18 6.59
CA ASP A 359 15.41 22.08 5.88
C ASP A 359 14.65 21.70 4.60
N ILE A 360 13.31 21.68 4.66
CA ILE A 360 12.45 21.46 3.49
C ILE A 360 12.65 22.57 2.46
N GLN A 361 12.59 23.86 2.84
CA GLN A 361 12.78 25.00 1.93
C GLN A 361 14.17 24.99 1.28
N LYS A 362 15.20 24.59 2.04
CA LYS A 362 16.56 24.40 1.52
C LYS A 362 16.61 23.30 0.47
N LEU A 363 15.94 22.16 0.69
CA LEU A 363 15.87 21.05 -0.26
C LEU A 363 15.16 21.44 -1.56
N ILE A 364 14.00 22.09 -1.46
CA ILE A 364 13.21 22.51 -2.62
C ILE A 364 13.73 23.81 -3.28
N ARG A 365 14.73 24.45 -2.67
CA ARG A 365 15.35 25.73 -3.10
C ARG A 365 14.34 26.84 -3.32
N ARG A 366 13.31 26.89 -2.49
CA ARG A 366 12.23 27.87 -2.59
C ARG A 366 11.69 28.21 -1.20
N GLU A 367 11.47 29.50 -0.93
CA GLU A 367 10.67 29.93 0.20
C GLU A 367 9.19 29.73 -0.09
N LEU A 368 8.47 29.24 0.89
CA LEU A 368 7.04 28.96 0.76
C LEU A 368 6.21 30.15 1.28
N PRO A 369 5.16 30.57 0.57
CA PRO A 369 4.21 31.56 1.05
C PRO A 369 3.67 31.13 2.41
N SER A 370 3.78 32.02 3.39
CA SER A 370 3.43 31.71 4.77
C SER A 370 2.45 32.70 5.36
N PHE A 371 1.51 32.20 6.17
CA PHE A 371 0.47 32.99 6.84
C PHE A 371 0.47 32.64 8.32
N ASP A 372 0.39 33.65 9.19
CA ASP A 372 0.38 33.46 10.65
C ASP A 372 -1.05 33.40 11.18
N ARG A 373 -1.44 32.21 11.65
CA ARG A 373 -2.75 31.91 12.25
C ARG A 373 -2.66 31.63 13.77
N ARG A 374 -1.52 31.88 14.41
CA ARG A 374 -1.31 31.58 15.84
C ARG A 374 -2.18 32.42 16.76
N ASN A 375 -2.39 33.68 16.41
CA ASN A 375 -3.19 34.63 17.16
C ASN A 375 -4.65 34.74 16.70
N ASP A 376 -5.11 33.77 15.90
CA ASP A 376 -6.47 33.75 15.38
C ASP A 376 -7.48 33.51 16.53
N ARG A 377 -8.34 34.52 16.80
CA ARG A 377 -9.32 34.46 17.88
C ARG A 377 -10.42 33.42 17.63
N ALA A 378 -10.82 33.22 16.38
CA ALA A 378 -11.83 32.20 16.01
C ALA A 378 -11.35 30.80 16.33
N LEU A 379 -10.09 30.44 15.95
CA LEU A 379 -9.49 29.17 16.32
C LEU A 379 -9.34 28.99 17.83
N GLY A 380 -9.04 30.09 18.56
CA GLY A 380 -8.95 30.08 20.02
C GLY A 380 -10.27 29.76 20.71
N ALA A 381 -11.38 30.33 20.21
CA ALA A 381 -12.72 30.04 20.72
C ALA A 381 -13.13 28.58 20.49
N LEU A 382 -12.92 28.04 19.31
CA LEU A 382 -13.18 26.63 18.98
C LEU A 382 -12.37 25.66 19.86
N ALA A 383 -11.09 25.96 20.13
CA ALA A 383 -10.24 25.17 21.01
C ALA A 383 -10.71 25.17 22.47
N ALA A 384 -11.27 26.29 22.94
CA ALA A 384 -11.83 26.40 24.28
C ALA A 384 -13.09 25.56 24.46
N VAL A 385 -13.97 25.52 23.46
CA VAL A 385 -15.20 24.70 23.47
C VAL A 385 -14.82 23.21 23.48
N GLU A 386 -13.81 22.79 22.73
CA GLU A 386 -13.34 21.40 22.69
C GLU A 386 -12.79 20.91 24.04
N LYS A 387 -12.04 21.77 24.76
CA LYS A 387 -11.52 21.42 26.09
C LYS A 387 -12.64 21.20 27.13
N VAL A 388 -13.77 21.84 26.94
CA VAL A 388 -14.95 21.69 27.82
C VAL A 388 -15.77 20.44 27.50
N SER A 389 -15.76 19.98 26.24
CA SER A 389 -16.59 18.85 25.77
C SER A 389 -15.94 17.49 25.87
N LEU A 390 -14.63 17.39 26.10
CA LEU A 390 -13.95 16.11 26.31
C LEU A 390 -13.98 15.78 27.82
N PRO A 391 -14.57 14.64 28.25
CA PRO A 391 -14.41 14.19 29.63
C PRO A 391 -12.93 13.92 29.88
N GLU A 392 -12.39 14.52 30.93
CA GLU A 392 -11.05 14.20 31.46
C GLU A 392 -10.99 12.68 31.70
N THR A 393 -10.32 11.97 30.82
CA THR A 393 -9.89 10.61 31.14
C THR A 393 -8.82 10.74 32.19
N ALA A 394 -9.24 10.54 33.45
CA ALA A 394 -8.35 10.51 34.60
C ALA A 394 -7.11 9.67 34.29
N ASP A 395 -5.99 10.33 34.26
CA ASP A 395 -4.66 9.72 34.31
C ASP A 395 -4.61 8.88 35.59
N ARG A 396 -4.78 7.57 35.47
CA ARG A 396 -4.44 6.64 36.54
C ARG A 396 -2.93 6.64 36.65
N GLN A 397 -2.43 7.46 37.59
CA GLN A 397 -1.08 7.34 38.10
C GLN A 397 -0.88 5.94 38.71
N PRO A 398 0.26 5.29 38.52
CA PRO A 398 0.57 4.05 39.22
C PRO A 398 0.72 4.37 40.71
N ALA A 399 -0.02 3.66 41.55
CA ALA A 399 0.09 3.73 42.98
C ALA A 399 1.49 3.33 43.43
N GLU A 400 2.26 4.27 43.91
CA GLU A 400 3.51 4.03 44.66
C GLU A 400 3.22 3.29 45.95
N ALA A 401 3.94 2.22 46.14
CA ALA A 401 4.01 1.45 47.38
C ALA A 401 4.45 2.33 48.56
N ARG A 402 3.61 2.58 49.51
CA ARG A 402 4.01 3.01 50.85
C ARG A 402 3.95 1.83 51.79
N GLY A 403 5.14 1.43 52.24
CA GLY A 403 5.34 0.43 53.26
C GLY A 403 5.19 1.00 54.65
N ARG A 404 5.12 0.03 55.60
CA ARG A 404 5.39 0.01 57.04
C ARG A 404 4.26 0.40 57.99
N GLY A 405 4.00 -0.57 58.87
CA GLY A 405 3.39 -0.40 60.18
C GLY A 405 2.99 -1.70 60.81
N GLN A 406 3.91 -2.40 61.40
CA GLN A 406 3.96 -3.13 62.72
C GLN A 406 2.69 -3.74 63.32
N ALA A 407 2.79 -5.06 63.52
CA ALA A 407 2.70 -5.82 64.77
C ALA A 407 1.33 -6.09 65.41
N ALA A 408 0.98 -7.37 65.50
CA ALA A 408 0.79 -8.08 66.78
C ALA A 408 0.42 -9.56 66.55
N SER A 409 1.21 -10.39 67.06
CA SER A 409 1.10 -11.71 67.69
C SER A 409 -0.23 -12.44 67.77
N GLY A 410 -0.22 -13.73 67.39
CA GLY A 410 -1.30 -14.67 67.64
C GLY A 410 -0.96 -16.11 67.21
N ASN A 411 -0.18 -16.72 68.04
CA ASN A 411 0.25 -18.14 68.06
C ASN A 411 -0.95 -19.10 68.07
N ARG A 412 -0.97 -20.11 67.17
CA ARG A 412 -1.37 -21.48 67.57
C ARG A 412 -1.07 -22.56 66.51
N LYS A 413 -0.37 -23.52 67.05
CA LYS A 413 0.27 -24.74 66.57
C LYS A 413 -0.72 -25.79 65.96
N ARG A 414 -0.04 -26.74 65.25
CA ARG A 414 -0.35 -28.16 64.97
C ARG A 414 -1.11 -28.40 63.67
N GLY A 415 -0.77 -29.38 62.82
CA GLY A 415 0.14 -30.50 62.93
C GLY A 415 0.19 -31.18 61.55
N ARG A 416 1.35 -31.70 61.19
CA ARG A 416 1.56 -32.76 60.17
C ARG A 416 1.19 -34.11 60.80
N PRO A 417 0.92 -35.19 60.06
CA PRO A 417 1.88 -35.99 59.37
C PRO A 417 1.31 -36.63 58.05
N ASN A 418 2.08 -36.86 57.02
CA ASN A 418 3.02 -37.87 56.59
C ASN A 418 2.42 -39.26 56.24
N HIS A 419 3.00 -39.83 55.16
CA HIS A 419 2.89 -41.21 54.59
C HIS A 419 1.70 -41.44 53.63
N GLY A 420 1.86 -42.12 52.51
CA GLY A 420 2.81 -43.13 52.14
C GLY A 420 2.66 -43.52 50.66
N GLN A 421 3.70 -44.12 50.19
CA GLN A 421 3.90 -44.83 48.93
C GLN A 421 2.86 -45.91 48.63
N GLY A 422 2.63 -46.16 47.34
CA GLY A 422 1.90 -47.36 46.90
C GLY A 422 2.00 -47.55 45.38
N ASN A 423 2.91 -48.38 44.96
CA ASN A 423 3.07 -49.05 43.66
C ASN A 423 1.84 -49.88 43.30
N GLY A 424 1.54 -50.00 41.99
CA GLY A 424 0.59 -51.02 41.53
C GLY A 424 0.42 -51.06 40.02
N GLN A 425 1.12 -52.01 39.41
CA GLN A 425 1.01 -52.51 38.03
C GLN A 425 -0.33 -53.22 37.76
N GLY A 426 -0.67 -53.30 36.46
CA GLY A 426 -1.62 -54.27 35.89
C GLY A 426 -2.55 -53.61 34.92
N GLY A 427 -2.52 -53.78 33.60
CA GLY A 427 -2.57 -55.05 32.89
C GLY A 427 -4.02 -55.34 32.49
N GLY A 428 -4.42 -55.21 31.21
CA GLY A 428 -5.70 -55.64 30.75
C GLY A 428 -6.09 -55.25 29.33
N GLN A 429 -5.68 -56.06 28.38
CA GLN A 429 -6.24 -56.16 27.03
C GLN A 429 -7.70 -56.57 27.02
N ARG A 430 -8.46 -56.18 26.01
CA ARG A 430 -9.51 -56.89 25.23
C ARG A 430 -10.11 -55.90 24.24
N GLN A 431 -9.90 -56.01 22.90
CA GLN A 431 -10.52 -56.92 21.92
C GLN A 431 -12.05 -56.97 21.91
N GLY A 432 -12.60 -56.67 20.77
CA GLY A 432 -13.92 -57.11 20.32
C GLY A 432 -14.60 -56.12 19.37
N GLN A 433 -14.42 -56.31 18.09
CA GLN A 433 -15.32 -56.89 17.02
C GLN A 433 -16.41 -55.90 16.53
N ARG A 434 -16.34 -55.45 15.28
CA ARG A 434 -17.02 -55.95 14.04
C ARG A 434 -18.53 -56.00 14.09
N ASN A 435 -19.17 -55.21 13.23
CA ASN A 435 -20.22 -55.63 12.25
C ASN A 435 -20.53 -54.41 11.37
N ARG A 436 -20.41 -54.40 10.12
CA ARG A 436 -20.88 -55.00 8.85
C ARG A 436 -22.41 -54.94 8.66
N ASN A 437 -22.74 -54.42 7.48
CA ASN A 437 -23.95 -54.54 6.66
C ASN A 437 -24.98 -53.44 6.91
N GLY A 438 -25.59 -52.82 5.91
CA GLY A 438 -26.01 -53.33 4.65
C GLY A 438 -26.48 -52.26 3.68
N ARG A 439 -26.56 -52.68 2.49
CA ARG A 439 -27.04 -52.19 1.19
C ARG A 439 -28.47 -51.62 1.18
N GLY A 440 -28.71 -50.77 0.15
CA GLY A 440 -30.01 -50.69 -0.50
C GLY A 440 -30.20 -49.35 -1.20
N HIS A 441 -30.00 -49.29 -2.50
CA HIS A 441 -30.95 -49.06 -3.59
C HIS A 441 -31.83 -47.80 -3.38
N GLY A 442 -31.84 -46.81 -4.21
CA GLY A 442 -32.14 -46.77 -5.66
C GLY A 442 -33.26 -45.77 -5.88
N GLY A 443 -33.20 -44.93 -6.90
CA GLY A 443 -34.36 -44.18 -7.36
C GLY A 443 -34.11 -42.78 -7.82
N GLN A 444 -33.70 -42.61 -9.05
CA GLN A 444 -34.20 -41.52 -9.89
C GLN A 444 -35.64 -41.90 -10.36
N PRO A 445 -36.53 -40.95 -10.66
CA PRO A 445 -36.59 -40.47 -12.01
C PRO A 445 -37.10 -39.00 -12.20
N GLN A 446 -36.67 -38.44 -13.34
CA GLN A 446 -37.42 -37.78 -14.44
C GLN A 446 -38.28 -36.56 -14.18
N VAL A 447 -37.90 -35.44 -14.79
CA VAL A 447 -38.43 -34.74 -16.00
C VAL A 447 -39.92 -34.35 -15.99
N SER A 448 -40.18 -33.02 -16.10
CA SER A 448 -41.19 -32.43 -16.96
C SER A 448 -40.95 -30.89 -17.03
N SER A 449 -40.48 -30.36 -18.14
CA SER A 449 -41.18 -29.68 -19.26
C SER A 449 -42.03 -28.47 -18.85
N GLY A 450 -41.56 -27.31 -19.34
CA GLY A 450 -42.05 -25.96 -19.45
C GLY A 450 -43.50 -25.75 -19.96
N PRO A 451 -43.94 -24.65 -20.62
CA PRO A 451 -43.31 -23.36 -20.91
C PRO A 451 -44.28 -22.12 -20.73
N ARG A 452 -43.87 -20.97 -21.31
CA ARG A 452 -44.62 -19.72 -21.71
C ARG A 452 -44.37 -18.52 -20.81
N SER A 453 -43.65 -17.53 -21.31
CA SER A 453 -43.93 -16.40 -22.22
C SER A 453 -44.96 -15.41 -21.64
N VAL A 454 -44.51 -14.16 -21.53
CA VAL A 454 -45.10 -13.02 -22.24
C VAL A 454 -44.27 -11.76 -21.95
N ALA A 455 -44.02 -11.05 -23.01
CA ALA A 455 -43.38 -9.78 -23.19
C ALA A 455 -44.16 -8.60 -22.60
N SER A 456 -43.46 -7.50 -22.30
CA SER A 456 -43.91 -6.17 -22.78
C SER A 456 -42.98 -5.08 -22.24
N THR A 457 -42.29 -4.49 -23.16
CA THR A 457 -42.26 -3.08 -23.61
C THR A 457 -41.52 -2.07 -22.73
N GLN A 458 -40.51 -1.54 -23.39
CA GLN A 458 -39.81 -0.27 -23.17
C GLN A 458 -40.77 0.96 -23.17
N PRO A 459 -40.33 2.16 -22.74
CA PRO A 459 -39.52 2.93 -23.68
C PRO A 459 -38.34 3.74 -23.08
N VAL A 460 -37.39 3.87 -23.94
CA VAL A 460 -36.32 4.81 -24.12
C VAL A 460 -36.70 6.27 -23.87
N ALA A 461 -35.92 7.01 -23.11
CA ALA A 461 -35.83 8.46 -23.24
C ALA A 461 -34.39 8.85 -23.54
N ARG A 462 -34.17 9.30 -24.76
CA ARG A 462 -33.03 10.04 -25.27
C ARG A 462 -32.91 11.38 -24.53
N TRP A 463 -31.70 11.76 -24.16
CA TRP A 463 -31.36 13.17 -23.95
C TRP A 463 -30.29 13.56 -24.99
N SER A 464 -30.64 14.62 -25.78
CA SER A 464 -29.73 15.30 -26.69
C SER A 464 -29.36 16.66 -26.11
N PRO A 465 -28.19 17.21 -26.43
CA PRO A 465 -27.72 18.47 -25.90
C PRO A 465 -28.25 19.65 -26.68
N VAL A 466 -28.45 20.77 -26.01
CA VAL A 466 -28.62 22.10 -26.63
C VAL A 466 -27.81 23.11 -25.82
N ASP A 467 -26.98 23.82 -26.60
CA ASP A 467 -26.23 25.09 -26.38
C ASP A 467 -25.21 25.20 -25.25
#